data_2859b5c662b3f71570291a2f9d6262e5
#
_entry.id   2859b5c662b3f71570291a2f9d6262e5
#
_cell.length_a   1.000
_cell.length_b   1.000
_cell.length_c   1.000
_cell.angle_alpha   90.00
_cell.angle_beta   90.00
_cell.angle_gamma   90.00
#
_symmetry.space_group_name_H-M   'P 1'
#
loop_
_entity.id
_entity.type
_entity.pdbx_description
1 polymer ?
#
loop_
_entity_poly.entity_id
_entity_poly.type
_entity_poly.pdbx_seq_one_letter_code
_entity_poly.pdbx_strand_id
1 'polypeptide(L)'
;MTNYLGITIDYERDNRLSNQADTLMRDYYMLDHESSPQEAFARASVAYCGGDLDLGQRIYDYASKGWFMFASPVLSNAPDGDGGNRGLPISCFLTYVGDNLDSLIDHNGEVAWLSVKGGGVGGHWGDVRGISDKAPGPIPFMKVVDSQMTAYKQGKTRKGSYAAYLDVSHPDIEEFISFKVPTGGDINRKCFNLFNAVNVTDDFMESVINDTEWQLKDPNTGTARNTVKARELWQRILEARFRTGSPYINFIDTARRHLPEAQRKLGLSINGSNLCNEIHLATSEERTAVCCLSSVNLERYDEWRASGMVGDLIRFLDNVLQYFIDYAPEELGKAVYSAYRERSVGLGAMGFHGYLQSKGIAWESWQAASENYKLFKDIKDQSTEATYQLAVERGECPDGVGYGVRNMHLLAIAPNANSSILCGCSASIEPRISNCYVHRTRAGSHTVRNPYLEEALESYGQNTKKVWASIIESEGSVQHLEFLSQAEKDAFKTAFELDQTWVVEHAAKRQEFICQGQSVNVFFPSGTDKAFVNQVHLKAWKEGLKGLYYLRTTSGVTAEKVGTKVDRNALKDFVDDEVCMSCQG
;
A
#
# COMPACT_ATOMS: atom_id res chain seq x y z
N MET A 1 16.37 15.46 -27.94
CA MET A 1 16.80 14.09 -27.51
C MET A 1 18.29 14.12 -27.23
N THR A 2 18.73 13.64 -26.09
CA THR A 2 20.11 13.70 -25.61
C THR A 2 20.51 12.33 -25.07
N ASN A 3 21.76 11.92 -25.26
CA ASN A 3 22.26 10.69 -24.63
C ASN A 3 22.58 10.96 -23.16
N TYR A 4 22.07 10.14 -22.26
CA TYR A 4 22.31 10.18 -20.82
C TYR A 4 22.43 8.74 -20.28
N LEU A 5 23.51 8.42 -19.62
CA LEU A 5 23.81 7.08 -19.10
C LEU A 5 23.67 5.94 -20.14
N GLY A 6 23.95 6.23 -21.43
CA GLY A 6 23.88 5.25 -22.52
C GLY A 6 22.51 5.08 -23.18
N ILE A 7 21.48 5.77 -22.70
CA ILE A 7 20.15 5.79 -23.31
C ILE A 7 19.79 7.19 -23.83
N THR A 8 18.78 7.27 -24.68
CA THR A 8 18.29 8.54 -25.24
C THR A 8 17.15 9.08 -24.39
N ILE A 9 17.29 10.31 -23.88
CA ILE A 9 16.27 11.00 -23.08
C ILE A 9 15.67 12.18 -23.84
N ASP A 10 14.43 12.55 -23.46
CA ASP A 10 13.65 13.60 -24.07
C ASP A 10 13.17 14.60 -23.01
N TYR A 11 13.88 15.72 -22.87
CA TYR A 11 13.57 16.77 -21.90
C TYR A 11 12.20 17.43 -22.10
N GLU A 12 11.63 17.38 -23.32
CA GLU A 12 10.29 17.95 -23.56
C GLU A 12 9.20 17.20 -22.78
N ARG A 13 9.46 15.96 -22.37
CA ARG A 13 8.54 15.18 -21.53
C ARG A 13 8.37 15.74 -20.10
N ASP A 14 9.22 16.65 -19.66
CA ASP A 14 9.00 17.41 -18.42
C ASP A 14 7.71 18.23 -18.47
N ASN A 15 7.28 18.67 -19.65
CA ASN A 15 6.02 19.40 -19.83
C ASN A 15 4.77 18.60 -19.43
N ARG A 16 4.89 17.27 -19.30
CA ARG A 16 3.81 16.40 -18.79
C ARG A 16 3.60 16.55 -17.28
N LEU A 17 4.66 16.92 -16.57
CA LEU A 17 4.61 16.98 -15.11
C LEU A 17 3.86 18.23 -14.66
N SER A 18 2.95 18.04 -13.72
CA SER A 18 2.35 19.17 -13.02
C SER A 18 3.39 19.88 -12.15
N ASN A 19 3.14 21.14 -11.77
CA ASN A 19 4.01 21.85 -10.84
C ASN A 19 4.21 21.08 -9.52
N GLN A 20 3.19 20.36 -9.06
CA GLN A 20 3.28 19.51 -7.88
C GLN A 20 4.23 18.32 -8.11
N ALA A 21 4.15 17.67 -9.26
CA ALA A 21 5.01 16.56 -9.64
C ALA A 21 6.47 17.00 -9.80
N ASP A 22 6.71 18.14 -10.45
CA ASP A 22 8.07 18.71 -10.61
C ASP A 22 8.69 19.06 -9.25
N THR A 23 7.93 19.72 -8.37
CA THR A 23 8.38 20.00 -6.99
C THR A 23 8.72 18.73 -6.24
N LEU A 24 7.84 17.71 -6.33
CA LEU A 24 8.05 16.42 -5.68
C LEU A 24 9.32 15.72 -6.22
N MET A 25 9.56 15.77 -7.54
CA MET A 25 10.78 15.21 -8.13
C MET A 25 12.02 15.89 -7.57
N ARG A 26 12.06 17.23 -7.54
CA ARG A 26 13.20 18.01 -7.07
C ARG A 26 13.49 17.83 -5.59
N ASP A 27 12.44 17.77 -4.77
CA ASP A 27 12.58 17.71 -3.31
C ASP A 27 12.97 16.30 -2.80
N TYR A 28 12.57 15.21 -3.51
CA TYR A 28 12.68 13.86 -2.98
C TYR A 28 13.42 12.84 -3.86
N TYR A 29 13.41 13.00 -5.19
CA TYR A 29 13.86 11.94 -6.10
C TYR A 29 15.10 12.27 -6.88
N MET A 30 15.30 13.54 -7.22
CA MET A 30 16.46 14.00 -7.99
C MET A 30 17.71 14.08 -7.13
N LEU A 31 18.86 13.91 -7.79
CA LEU A 31 20.18 14.17 -7.24
C LEU A 31 20.54 15.64 -7.40
N ASP A 32 21.46 16.14 -6.56
CA ASP A 32 21.85 17.56 -6.58
C ASP A 32 22.41 18.01 -7.95
N HIS A 33 22.99 17.10 -8.72
CA HIS A 33 23.54 17.37 -10.05
C HIS A 33 22.53 17.15 -11.20
N GLU A 34 21.40 16.51 -10.93
CA GLU A 34 20.36 16.29 -11.95
C GLU A 34 19.57 17.59 -12.19
N SER A 35 19.45 17.97 -13.46
CA SER A 35 18.80 19.22 -13.87
C SER A 35 17.33 19.05 -14.23
N SER A 36 16.91 17.82 -14.55
CA SER A 36 15.57 17.48 -15.05
C SER A 36 15.08 16.16 -14.45
N PRO A 37 13.78 16.03 -14.16
CA PRO A 37 13.14 14.77 -13.84
C PRO A 37 13.47 13.61 -14.80
N GLN A 38 13.70 13.92 -16.09
CA GLN A 38 14.06 12.91 -17.09
C GLN A 38 15.39 12.22 -16.77
N GLU A 39 16.34 12.93 -16.18
CA GLU A 39 17.63 12.35 -15.77
C GLU A 39 17.43 11.36 -14.61
N ALA A 40 16.58 11.67 -13.65
CA ALA A 40 16.23 10.76 -12.55
C ALA A 40 15.51 9.49 -13.06
N PHE A 41 14.57 9.63 -14.01
CA PHE A 41 13.92 8.47 -14.63
C PHE A 41 14.91 7.61 -15.40
N ALA A 42 15.83 8.23 -16.15
CA ALA A 42 16.89 7.52 -16.88
C ALA A 42 17.82 6.78 -15.92
N ARG A 43 18.25 7.43 -14.84
CA ARG A 43 19.10 6.83 -13.80
C ARG A 43 18.46 5.57 -13.23
N ALA A 44 17.20 5.64 -12.79
CA ALA A 44 16.51 4.47 -12.25
C ALA A 44 16.33 3.36 -13.29
N SER A 45 16.05 3.71 -14.55
CA SER A 45 15.89 2.75 -15.64
C SER A 45 17.18 2.00 -15.96
N VAL A 46 18.31 2.71 -16.00
CA VAL A 46 19.63 2.12 -16.33
C VAL A 46 20.21 1.36 -15.14
N ALA A 47 20.06 1.87 -13.91
CA ALA A 47 20.59 1.23 -12.72
C ALA A 47 20.14 -0.21 -12.52
N TYR A 48 18.92 -0.52 -12.94
CA TYR A 48 18.31 -1.84 -12.75
C TYR A 48 17.95 -2.56 -14.07
N CYS A 49 18.51 -2.13 -15.19
CA CYS A 49 18.28 -2.83 -16.46
C CYS A 49 19.02 -4.18 -16.57
N GLY A 50 19.87 -4.52 -15.60
CA GLY A 50 20.65 -5.77 -15.62
C GLY A 50 21.71 -5.82 -16.71
N GLY A 51 22.21 -4.66 -17.17
CA GLY A 51 23.17 -4.53 -18.27
C GLY A 51 22.53 -4.48 -19.66
N ASP A 52 21.21 -4.64 -19.77
CA ASP A 52 20.45 -4.54 -21.03
C ASP A 52 19.96 -3.09 -21.22
N LEU A 53 20.76 -2.27 -21.92
CA LEU A 53 20.42 -0.88 -22.20
C LEU A 53 19.17 -0.71 -23.08
N ASP A 54 18.81 -1.70 -23.90
CA ASP A 54 17.56 -1.68 -24.66
C ASP A 54 16.36 -1.80 -23.73
N LEU A 55 16.44 -2.65 -22.70
CA LEU A 55 15.45 -2.67 -21.61
C LEU A 55 15.44 -1.33 -20.86
N GLY A 56 16.63 -0.80 -20.51
CA GLY A 56 16.76 0.50 -19.85
C GLY A 56 16.08 1.61 -20.64
N GLN A 57 16.25 1.66 -21.96
CA GLN A 57 15.57 2.61 -22.84
C GLN A 57 14.06 2.45 -22.81
N ARG A 58 13.54 1.22 -22.91
CA ARG A 58 12.09 0.99 -22.88
C ARG A 58 11.49 1.38 -21.53
N ILE A 59 12.11 1.00 -20.41
CA ILE A 59 11.66 1.38 -19.06
C ILE A 59 11.63 2.91 -18.89
N TYR A 60 12.69 3.62 -19.34
CA TYR A 60 12.70 5.08 -19.36
C TYR A 60 11.54 5.65 -20.19
N ASP A 61 11.31 5.13 -21.38
CA ASP A 61 10.23 5.58 -22.25
C ASP A 61 8.86 5.40 -21.61
N TYR A 62 8.63 4.29 -20.94
CA TYR A 62 7.36 4.02 -20.23
C TYR A 62 7.18 4.98 -19.04
N ALA A 63 8.19 5.15 -18.19
CA ALA A 63 8.12 6.05 -17.04
C ALA A 63 7.92 7.51 -17.46
N SER A 64 8.71 7.98 -18.44
CA SER A 64 8.67 9.35 -18.92
C SER A 64 7.36 9.71 -19.63
N LYS A 65 6.67 8.72 -20.23
CA LYS A 65 5.31 8.87 -20.77
C LYS A 65 4.23 8.80 -19.70
N GLY A 66 4.57 8.43 -18.46
CA GLY A 66 3.62 8.24 -17.37
C GLY A 66 2.74 6.99 -17.53
N TRP A 67 3.22 5.97 -18.22
CA TRP A 67 2.54 4.70 -18.37
C TRP A 67 2.64 3.82 -17.12
N PHE A 68 3.73 3.99 -16.37
CA PHE A 68 3.93 3.43 -15.04
C PHE A 68 4.79 4.38 -14.19
N MET A 69 4.91 4.08 -12.91
CA MET A 69 5.88 4.75 -12.06
C MET A 69 6.59 3.74 -11.16
N PHE A 70 7.87 3.99 -10.96
CA PHE A 70 8.71 3.28 -10.01
C PHE A 70 8.16 3.41 -8.58
N ALA A 71 8.40 2.40 -7.76
CA ALA A 71 8.31 2.59 -6.32
C ALA A 71 9.30 3.66 -5.86
N SER A 72 8.93 4.44 -4.84
CA SER A 72 9.76 5.55 -4.35
C SER A 72 11.22 5.17 -4.11
N PRO A 73 11.58 4.05 -3.43
CA PRO A 73 12.99 3.71 -3.23
C PRO A 73 13.70 3.24 -4.51
N VAL A 74 12.98 2.67 -5.47
CA VAL A 74 13.57 2.35 -6.78
C VAL A 74 14.03 3.62 -7.50
N LEU A 75 13.22 4.68 -7.44
CA LEU A 75 13.56 5.96 -8.06
C LEU A 75 14.60 6.75 -7.26
N SER A 76 14.40 6.90 -5.94
CA SER A 76 15.25 7.74 -5.09
C SER A 76 16.62 7.14 -4.81
N ASN A 77 16.72 5.81 -4.68
CA ASN A 77 17.94 5.12 -4.26
C ASN A 77 18.71 4.49 -5.42
N ALA A 78 18.26 4.67 -6.67
CA ALA A 78 19.00 4.21 -7.83
C ALA A 78 20.42 4.80 -7.84
N PRO A 79 21.47 3.97 -7.95
CA PRO A 79 22.84 4.46 -8.06
C PRO A 79 23.02 5.28 -9.34
N ASP A 80 23.87 6.31 -9.28
CA ASP A 80 24.41 6.93 -10.48
C ASP A 80 25.67 6.19 -10.93
N GLY A 81 26.10 6.40 -12.16
CA GLY A 81 27.17 5.65 -12.79
C GLY A 81 28.53 5.59 -12.04
N ASP A 82 28.70 6.39 -10.98
CA ASP A 82 29.93 6.45 -10.17
C ASP A 82 29.92 5.43 -8.99
N GLY A 83 28.94 4.53 -8.93
CA GLY A 83 28.93 3.39 -8.00
C GLY A 83 28.56 3.74 -6.56
N GLY A 84 28.03 4.91 -6.28
CA GLY A 84 27.54 5.29 -4.96
C GLY A 84 26.24 4.52 -4.61
N ASN A 85 26.31 3.56 -3.68
CA ASN A 85 25.09 2.95 -3.11
C ASN A 85 24.41 3.96 -2.19
N ARG A 86 23.27 4.52 -2.63
CA ARG A 86 22.52 5.54 -1.89
C ARG A 86 21.50 4.94 -0.91
N GLY A 87 21.19 3.69 -1.04
CA GLY A 87 20.22 2.97 -0.26
C GLY A 87 19.75 1.71 -0.98
N LEU A 88 18.77 1.04 -0.41
CA LEU A 88 18.19 -0.16 -1.02
C LEU A 88 16.92 0.21 -1.82
N PRO A 89 16.65 -0.49 -2.93
CA PRO A 89 15.49 -0.21 -3.77
C PRO A 89 14.18 -0.83 -3.24
N ILE A 90 14.17 -1.36 -2.03
CA ILE A 90 13.04 -2.06 -1.43
C ILE A 90 12.42 -1.21 -0.34
N SER A 91 11.08 -1.14 -0.33
CA SER A 91 10.31 -0.38 0.65
C SER A 91 9.48 -1.22 1.61
N CYS A 92 9.25 -2.50 1.31
CA CYS A 92 8.31 -3.32 2.06
C CYS A 92 8.96 -4.59 2.58
N PHE A 93 8.87 -4.77 3.91
CA PHE A 93 9.39 -5.94 4.62
C PHE A 93 8.33 -6.50 5.56
N LEU A 94 8.32 -7.83 5.71
CA LEU A 94 7.47 -8.54 6.64
C LEU A 94 8.37 -9.36 7.55
N THR A 95 8.28 -9.10 8.85
CA THR A 95 9.06 -9.79 9.88
C THR A 95 8.19 -10.76 10.69
N TYR A 96 8.83 -11.71 11.33
CA TYR A 96 8.23 -12.66 12.23
C TYR A 96 8.90 -12.58 13.60
N VAL A 97 8.12 -12.69 14.66
CA VAL A 97 8.61 -12.65 16.04
C VAL A 97 8.28 -13.97 16.72
N GLY A 98 9.29 -14.73 17.05
CA GLY A 98 9.17 -15.98 17.81
C GLY A 98 9.05 -15.75 19.32
N ASP A 99 8.50 -16.73 20.05
CA ASP A 99 8.28 -16.65 21.50
C ASP A 99 9.52 -17.06 22.32
N ASN A 100 10.64 -16.40 22.03
CA ASN A 100 11.86 -16.53 22.81
C ASN A 100 12.62 -15.21 22.86
N LEU A 101 13.52 -15.08 23.87
CA LEU A 101 14.21 -13.81 24.11
C LEU A 101 15.14 -13.43 22.94
N ASP A 102 15.79 -14.42 22.33
CA ASP A 102 16.71 -14.18 21.22
C ASP A 102 15.94 -13.58 20.01
N SER A 103 14.80 -14.17 19.65
CA SER A 103 13.95 -13.66 18.57
C SER A 103 13.42 -12.24 18.86
N LEU A 104 13.04 -11.96 20.11
CA LEU A 104 12.56 -10.63 20.51
C LEU A 104 13.67 -9.57 20.42
N ILE A 105 14.91 -9.91 20.79
CA ILE A 105 16.08 -9.02 20.71
C ILE A 105 16.51 -8.84 19.26
N ASP A 106 16.64 -9.92 18.51
CA ASP A 106 17.04 -9.90 17.09
C ASP A 106 16.05 -9.07 16.25
N HIS A 107 14.75 -9.23 16.52
CA HIS A 107 13.70 -8.46 15.85
C HIS A 107 13.89 -6.95 16.05
N ASN A 108 14.24 -6.49 17.25
CA ASN A 108 14.50 -5.07 17.49
C ASN A 108 15.69 -4.56 16.66
N GLY A 109 16.77 -5.34 16.55
CA GLY A 109 17.93 -5.02 15.71
C GLY A 109 17.56 -4.98 14.23
N GLU A 110 16.84 -6.00 13.75
CA GLU A 110 16.38 -6.09 12.37
C GLU A 110 15.50 -4.90 11.98
N VAL A 111 14.49 -4.56 12.79
CA VAL A 111 13.59 -3.41 12.54
C VAL A 111 14.36 -2.10 12.51
N ALA A 112 15.37 -1.92 13.38
CA ALA A 112 16.23 -0.74 13.36
C ALA A 112 16.96 -0.60 12.02
N TRP A 113 17.59 -1.67 11.53
CA TRP A 113 18.28 -1.69 10.25
C TRP A 113 17.34 -1.45 9.07
N LEU A 114 16.18 -2.12 9.03
CA LEU A 114 15.17 -1.94 7.99
C LEU A 114 14.67 -0.49 7.95
N SER A 115 14.42 0.13 9.11
CA SER A 115 13.97 1.51 9.22
C SER A 115 15.00 2.51 8.72
N VAL A 116 16.29 2.34 9.09
CA VAL A 116 17.40 3.20 8.62
C VAL A 116 17.57 3.09 7.11
N LYS A 117 17.33 1.92 6.52
CA LYS A 117 17.39 1.71 5.06
C LYS A 117 16.12 2.15 4.33
N GLY A 118 15.11 2.69 5.04
CA GLY A 118 13.90 3.30 4.48
C GLY A 118 12.76 2.35 4.22
N GLY A 119 12.82 1.13 4.75
CA GLY A 119 11.76 0.15 4.65
C GLY A 119 10.61 0.41 5.62
N GLY A 120 9.36 0.26 5.13
CA GLY A 120 8.20 0.07 5.98
C GLY A 120 8.09 -1.40 6.39
N VAL A 121 7.80 -1.66 7.65
CA VAL A 121 7.81 -3.02 8.20
C VAL A 121 6.44 -3.42 8.72
N GLY A 122 6.00 -4.63 8.36
CA GLY A 122 4.91 -5.32 9.05
C GLY A 122 5.49 -6.46 9.89
N GLY A 123 5.13 -6.57 11.15
CA GLY A 123 5.64 -7.64 12.02
C GLY A 123 4.54 -8.45 12.67
N HIS A 124 4.65 -9.77 12.60
CA HIS A 124 3.72 -10.70 13.22
C HIS A 124 4.15 -11.04 14.65
N TRP A 125 3.24 -10.85 15.60
CA TRP A 125 3.44 -11.06 17.03
C TRP A 125 2.54 -12.16 17.62
N GLY A 126 1.75 -12.83 16.78
CA GLY A 126 0.72 -13.76 17.20
C GLY A 126 1.25 -14.98 17.95
N ASP A 127 2.51 -15.35 17.74
CA ASP A 127 3.11 -16.50 18.42
C ASP A 127 3.79 -16.15 19.75
N VAL A 128 3.95 -14.85 20.07
CA VAL A 128 4.50 -14.40 21.36
C VAL A 128 3.44 -14.62 22.44
N ARG A 129 3.83 -15.30 23.53
CA ARG A 129 2.91 -15.62 24.65
C ARG A 129 2.24 -14.38 25.26
N GLY A 130 0.98 -14.53 25.66
CA GLY A 130 0.24 -13.48 26.34
C GLY A 130 0.74 -13.15 27.73
N ILE A 131 0.26 -12.03 28.27
CA ILE A 131 0.57 -11.58 29.63
C ILE A 131 0.24 -12.66 30.68
N SER A 132 1.14 -12.86 31.64
CA SER A 132 0.99 -13.78 32.76
C SER A 132 1.88 -13.31 33.92
N ASP A 133 1.85 -14.02 35.06
CA ASP A 133 2.75 -13.74 36.19
C ASP A 133 4.25 -13.87 35.83
N LYS A 134 4.54 -14.58 34.73
CA LYS A 134 5.92 -14.87 34.27
C LYS A 134 6.30 -14.17 32.97
N ALA A 135 5.37 -13.53 32.29
CA ALA A 135 5.60 -12.92 30.98
C ALA A 135 4.81 -11.61 30.85
N PRO A 136 5.42 -10.53 30.31
CA PRO A 136 4.75 -9.24 30.14
C PRO A 136 3.81 -9.16 28.93
N GLY A 137 3.73 -10.23 28.11
CA GLY A 137 3.03 -10.23 26.82
C GLY A 137 3.77 -9.46 25.71
N PRO A 138 3.23 -9.40 24.48
CA PRO A 138 3.90 -8.77 23.35
C PRO A 138 3.94 -7.24 23.41
N ILE A 139 2.96 -6.58 24.06
CA ILE A 139 2.78 -5.11 23.99
C ILE A 139 3.98 -4.32 24.51
N PRO A 140 4.65 -4.67 25.64
CA PRO A 140 5.86 -3.96 26.08
C PRO A 140 7.01 -4.04 25.07
N PHE A 141 7.14 -5.14 24.32
CA PHE A 141 8.13 -5.26 23.24
C PHE A 141 7.73 -4.44 22.01
N MET A 142 6.44 -4.39 21.68
CA MET A 142 5.93 -3.47 20.67
C MET A 142 6.21 -2.01 21.06
N LYS A 143 6.18 -1.68 22.35
CA LYS A 143 6.53 -0.32 22.83
C LYS A 143 8.00 0.03 22.59
N VAL A 144 8.90 -0.93 22.61
CA VAL A 144 10.30 -0.71 22.19
C VAL A 144 10.34 -0.34 20.71
N VAL A 145 9.64 -1.08 19.85
CA VAL A 145 9.53 -0.77 18.41
C VAL A 145 8.88 0.59 18.19
N ASP A 146 7.83 0.95 18.94
CA ASP A 146 7.18 2.26 18.91
C ASP A 146 8.17 3.41 19.11
N SER A 147 9.09 3.24 20.07
CA SER A 147 10.15 4.22 20.35
C SER A 147 11.19 4.27 19.23
N GLN A 148 11.53 3.11 18.65
CA GLN A 148 12.45 3.02 17.52
C GLN A 148 11.94 3.79 16.28
N MET A 149 10.62 3.81 16.03
CA MET A 149 10.04 4.54 14.89
C MET A 149 10.29 6.05 14.96
N THR A 150 10.51 6.60 16.15
CA THR A 150 10.89 8.00 16.32
C THR A 150 12.39 8.25 16.27
N ALA A 151 13.20 7.25 16.66
CA ALA A 151 14.65 7.34 16.71
C ALA A 151 15.32 7.12 15.35
N TYR A 152 14.92 6.05 14.65
CA TYR A 152 15.51 5.65 13.37
C TYR A 152 14.78 6.33 12.22
N LYS A 153 15.47 7.26 11.55
CA LYS A 153 14.95 8.04 10.43
C LYS A 153 15.85 7.87 9.22
N GLN A 154 15.25 7.76 8.05
CA GLN A 154 15.98 7.87 6.78
C GLN A 154 16.01 9.34 6.33
N GLY A 155 17.19 9.95 6.30
CA GLY A 155 17.37 11.33 5.90
C GLY A 155 16.65 12.33 6.82
N LYS A 156 16.26 13.49 6.26
CA LYS A 156 15.64 14.59 7.03
C LYS A 156 14.13 14.43 7.21
N THR A 157 13.48 13.54 6.46
CA THR A 157 12.01 13.57 6.26
C THR A 157 11.29 12.25 6.52
N ARG A 158 11.94 11.08 6.40
CA ARG A 158 11.29 9.78 6.60
C ARG A 158 11.51 9.25 8.02
N LYS A 159 10.43 9.14 8.78
CA LYS A 159 10.40 8.39 10.04
C LYS A 159 10.31 6.89 9.74
N GLY A 160 10.80 6.04 10.66
CA GLY A 160 10.50 4.62 10.63
C GLY A 160 8.98 4.41 10.70
N SER A 161 8.47 3.38 10.04
CA SER A 161 7.05 3.07 10.02
C SER A 161 6.84 1.57 10.17
N TYR A 162 5.96 1.18 11.10
CA TYR A 162 5.75 -0.21 11.47
C TYR A 162 4.28 -0.50 11.73
N ALA A 163 3.79 -1.64 11.22
CA ALA A 163 2.48 -2.19 11.55
C ALA A 163 2.65 -3.51 12.31
N ALA A 164 2.10 -3.58 13.52
CA ALA A 164 2.07 -4.81 14.31
C ALA A 164 0.82 -5.63 13.94
N TYR A 165 1.02 -6.90 13.67
CA TYR A 165 -0.04 -7.88 13.38
C TYR A 165 -0.22 -8.82 14.56
N LEU A 166 -1.45 -8.95 15.06
CA LEU A 166 -1.79 -9.85 16.15
C LEU A 166 -3.02 -10.67 15.81
N ASP A 167 -3.04 -11.94 16.19
CA ASP A 167 -4.13 -12.84 15.93
C ASP A 167 -5.33 -12.54 16.83
N VAL A 168 -6.55 -12.61 16.28
CA VAL A 168 -7.80 -12.32 17.00
C VAL A 168 -8.06 -13.29 18.18
N SER A 169 -7.38 -14.43 18.20
CA SER A 169 -7.42 -15.39 19.30
C SER A 169 -6.39 -15.14 20.41
N HIS A 170 -5.50 -14.14 20.23
CA HIS A 170 -4.43 -13.87 21.19
C HIS A 170 -5.00 -13.35 22.52
N PRO A 171 -4.47 -13.76 23.71
CA PRO A 171 -4.95 -13.32 25.02
C PRO A 171 -4.98 -11.80 25.21
N ASP A 172 -4.00 -11.09 24.64
CA ASP A 172 -3.83 -9.64 24.80
C ASP A 172 -4.53 -8.82 23.69
N ILE A 173 -5.40 -9.43 22.89
CA ILE A 173 -6.04 -8.78 21.74
C ILE A 173 -6.84 -7.53 22.10
N GLU A 174 -7.55 -7.52 23.24
CA GLU A 174 -8.38 -6.40 23.65
C GLU A 174 -7.54 -5.15 23.97
N GLU A 175 -6.38 -5.33 24.60
CA GLU A 175 -5.43 -4.26 24.85
C GLU A 175 -4.78 -3.77 23.54
N PHE A 176 -4.40 -4.71 22.67
CA PHE A 176 -3.80 -4.42 21.37
C PHE A 176 -4.71 -3.56 20.47
N ILE A 177 -6.01 -3.87 20.39
CA ILE A 177 -6.98 -3.09 19.61
C ILE A 177 -6.99 -1.62 20.05
N SER A 178 -6.81 -1.37 21.35
CA SER A 178 -6.90 -0.03 21.94
C SER A 178 -5.56 0.66 22.19
N PHE A 179 -4.44 0.08 21.79
CA PHE A 179 -3.11 0.61 22.15
C PHE A 179 -2.79 1.98 21.50
N LYS A 180 -3.47 2.37 20.41
CA LYS A 180 -3.40 3.72 19.81
C LYS A 180 -4.41 4.71 20.42
N VAL A 181 -5.38 4.26 21.19
CA VAL A 181 -6.38 5.15 21.79
C VAL A 181 -5.74 5.89 22.96
N PRO A 182 -5.70 7.24 22.94
CA PRO A 182 -4.94 8.01 23.92
C PRO A 182 -5.58 8.04 25.32
N THR A 183 -6.84 7.62 25.44
CA THR A 183 -7.60 7.64 26.69
C THR A 183 -7.66 6.25 27.34
N GLY A 184 -7.47 6.20 28.65
CA GLY A 184 -7.57 4.97 29.45
C GLY A 184 -6.33 4.05 29.34
N GLY A 185 -6.14 3.21 30.36
CA GLY A 185 -5.02 2.27 30.44
C GLY A 185 -3.67 2.89 30.83
N ASP A 186 -2.64 2.04 30.86
CA ASP A 186 -1.27 2.44 31.18
C ASP A 186 -0.61 3.07 29.95
N ILE A 187 -0.15 4.31 30.06
CA ILE A 187 0.54 5.04 28.98
C ILE A 187 1.82 4.33 28.52
N ASN A 188 2.49 3.57 29.38
CA ASN A 188 3.69 2.82 29.02
C ASN A 188 3.39 1.59 28.13
N ARG A 189 2.12 1.25 27.99
CA ARG A 189 1.63 0.17 27.11
C ARG A 189 0.89 0.72 25.88
N LYS A 190 0.94 2.03 25.62
CA LYS A 190 0.38 2.67 24.43
C LYS A 190 1.46 2.86 23.37
N CYS A 191 1.11 2.55 22.11
CA CYS A 191 1.99 2.60 20.95
C CYS A 191 1.41 3.58 19.90
N PHE A 192 1.71 4.87 20.06
CA PHE A 192 1.14 5.91 19.18
C PHE A 192 1.82 6.03 17.82
N ASN A 193 3.07 5.54 17.70
CA ASN A 193 3.86 5.61 16.46
C ASN A 193 3.76 4.30 15.65
N LEU A 194 3.04 3.29 16.15
CA LEU A 194 2.78 2.05 15.41
C LEU A 194 1.38 2.07 14.81
N PHE A 195 1.24 1.35 13.71
CA PHE A 195 -0.07 0.90 13.23
C PHE A 195 -0.33 -0.50 13.79
N ASN A 196 -1.60 -0.84 13.95
CA ASN A 196 -2.02 -2.17 14.35
C ASN A 196 -2.91 -2.82 13.29
N ALA A 197 -2.81 -4.13 13.21
CA ALA A 197 -3.60 -4.97 12.31
C ALA A 197 -4.04 -6.24 13.04
N VAL A 198 -5.27 -6.64 12.86
CA VAL A 198 -5.81 -7.87 13.45
C VAL A 198 -5.91 -8.94 12.36
N ASN A 199 -5.24 -10.06 12.57
CA ASN A 199 -5.45 -11.27 11.79
C ASN A 199 -6.76 -11.91 12.25
N VAL A 200 -7.79 -11.91 11.41
CA VAL A 200 -9.06 -12.57 11.66
C VAL A 200 -9.16 -13.87 10.88
N THR A 201 -9.63 -14.93 11.54
CA THR A 201 -9.84 -16.25 10.95
C THR A 201 -11.27 -16.42 10.46
N ASP A 202 -11.49 -17.39 9.58
CA ASP A 202 -12.84 -17.74 9.14
C ASP A 202 -13.71 -18.21 10.31
N ASP A 203 -13.16 -19.04 11.22
CA ASP A 203 -13.85 -19.51 12.42
C ASP A 203 -14.30 -18.34 13.33
N PHE A 204 -13.47 -17.29 13.45
CA PHE A 204 -13.86 -16.10 14.19
C PHE A 204 -15.02 -15.36 13.50
N MET A 205 -14.95 -15.18 12.18
CA MET A 205 -15.99 -14.49 11.43
C MET A 205 -17.32 -15.27 11.45
N GLU A 206 -17.28 -16.59 11.40
CA GLU A 206 -18.44 -17.44 11.59
C GLU A 206 -19.01 -17.31 13.02
N SER A 207 -18.15 -17.25 14.03
CA SER A 207 -18.56 -17.01 15.42
C SER A 207 -19.22 -15.64 15.59
N VAL A 208 -18.76 -14.61 14.90
CA VAL A 208 -19.38 -13.28 14.85
C VAL A 208 -20.79 -13.34 14.26
N ILE A 209 -20.97 -14.05 13.13
CA ILE A 209 -22.29 -14.19 12.48
C ILE A 209 -23.25 -14.95 13.39
N ASN A 210 -22.79 -16.05 13.98
CA ASN A 210 -23.60 -16.94 14.80
C ASN A 210 -23.78 -16.47 16.25
N ASP A 211 -23.15 -15.34 16.63
CA ASP A 211 -23.20 -14.77 17.99
C ASP A 211 -22.74 -15.75 19.08
N THR A 212 -21.68 -16.49 18.80
CA THR A 212 -21.12 -17.48 19.70
C THR A 212 -19.96 -16.92 20.54
N GLU A 213 -19.51 -17.72 21.50
CA GLU A 213 -18.32 -17.43 22.29
C GLU A 213 -17.05 -17.64 21.47
N TRP A 214 -16.01 -16.86 21.78
CA TRP A 214 -14.69 -16.95 21.20
C TRP A 214 -13.63 -17.10 22.29
N GLN A 215 -12.79 -18.11 22.16
CA GLN A 215 -11.72 -18.38 23.12
C GLN A 215 -10.46 -17.61 22.75
N LEU A 216 -9.93 -16.85 23.70
CA LEU A 216 -8.60 -16.26 23.65
C LEU A 216 -7.62 -17.30 24.19
N LYS A 217 -6.68 -17.72 23.34
CA LYS A 217 -5.79 -18.87 23.60
C LYS A 217 -4.34 -18.44 23.64
N ASP A 218 -3.61 -18.98 24.59
CA ASP A 218 -2.16 -18.88 24.61
C ASP A 218 -1.57 -19.55 23.35
N PRO A 219 -0.77 -18.85 22.53
CA PRO A 219 -0.33 -19.37 21.25
C PRO A 219 0.57 -20.61 21.38
N ASN A 220 1.34 -20.73 22.47
CA ASN A 220 2.27 -21.84 22.67
C ASN A 220 1.61 -23.10 23.19
N THR A 221 0.65 -22.96 24.09
CA THR A 221 0.01 -24.10 24.76
C THR A 221 -1.35 -24.46 24.18
N GLY A 222 -1.96 -23.56 23.40
CA GLY A 222 -3.33 -23.67 22.92
C GLY A 222 -4.39 -23.56 24.04
N THR A 223 -3.95 -23.30 25.29
CA THR A 223 -4.84 -23.22 26.44
C THR A 223 -5.68 -21.96 26.41
N ALA A 224 -6.99 -22.10 26.56
CA ALA A 224 -7.89 -20.96 26.69
C ALA A 224 -7.54 -20.15 27.96
N ARG A 225 -7.26 -18.86 27.81
CA ARG A 225 -6.99 -17.92 28.90
C ARG A 225 -8.24 -17.13 29.28
N ASN A 226 -9.07 -16.84 28.31
CA ASN A 226 -10.33 -16.12 28.49
C ASN A 226 -11.33 -16.54 27.40
N THR A 227 -12.60 -16.26 27.64
CA THR A 227 -13.68 -16.45 26.67
C THR A 227 -14.47 -15.14 26.56
N VAL A 228 -14.68 -14.67 25.35
CA VAL A 228 -15.40 -13.43 25.06
C VAL A 228 -16.52 -13.70 24.05
N LYS A 229 -17.50 -12.79 23.94
CA LYS A 229 -18.45 -12.85 22.84
C LYS A 229 -17.79 -12.38 21.55
N ALA A 230 -17.79 -13.24 20.50
CA ALA A 230 -17.15 -12.92 19.22
C ALA A 230 -17.69 -11.61 18.61
N ARG A 231 -19.01 -11.41 18.68
CA ARG A 231 -19.67 -10.20 18.17
C ARG A 231 -19.27 -8.94 18.92
N GLU A 232 -19.09 -9.00 20.24
CA GLU A 232 -18.63 -7.86 21.04
C GLU A 232 -17.17 -7.50 20.73
N LEU A 233 -16.30 -8.51 20.56
CA LEU A 233 -14.91 -8.29 20.17
C LEU A 233 -14.83 -7.66 18.77
N TRP A 234 -15.61 -8.16 17.82
CA TRP A 234 -15.71 -7.59 16.48
C TRP A 234 -16.20 -6.15 16.50
N GLN A 235 -17.21 -5.85 17.28
CA GLN A 235 -17.72 -4.48 17.46
C GLN A 235 -16.61 -3.55 17.99
N ARG A 236 -15.83 -3.98 18.97
CA ARG A 236 -14.69 -3.19 19.49
C ARG A 236 -13.63 -2.92 18.42
N ILE A 237 -13.33 -3.90 17.56
CA ILE A 237 -12.44 -3.73 16.42
C ILE A 237 -12.98 -2.65 15.48
N LEU A 238 -14.25 -2.73 15.09
CA LEU A 238 -14.86 -1.74 14.19
C LEU A 238 -14.94 -0.34 14.82
N GLU A 239 -15.24 -0.23 16.11
CA GLU A 239 -15.26 1.05 16.83
C GLU A 239 -13.87 1.69 16.89
N ALA A 240 -12.82 0.90 17.15
CA ALA A 240 -11.45 1.38 17.11
C ALA A 240 -11.08 1.88 15.70
N ARG A 241 -11.42 1.11 14.67
CA ARG A 241 -11.22 1.51 13.26
C ARG A 241 -11.92 2.82 12.92
N PHE A 242 -13.17 2.97 13.34
CA PHE A 242 -13.95 4.18 13.06
C PHE A 242 -13.38 5.43 13.76
N ARG A 243 -12.77 5.26 14.95
CA ARG A 243 -12.16 6.35 15.74
C ARG A 243 -10.76 6.74 15.28
N THR A 244 -9.95 5.76 14.83
CA THR A 244 -8.51 5.95 14.62
C THR A 244 -8.04 5.57 13.21
N GLY A 245 -8.93 5.10 12.32
CA GLY A 245 -8.57 4.55 11.02
C GLY A 245 -8.03 3.11 11.07
N SER A 246 -7.56 2.65 12.21
CA SER A 246 -6.98 1.31 12.45
C SER A 246 -7.63 0.64 13.68
N PRO A 247 -7.46 -0.67 13.94
CA PRO A 247 -6.57 -1.62 13.28
C PRO A 247 -6.97 -1.93 11.83
N TYR A 248 -5.99 -2.32 11.00
CA TYR A 248 -6.28 -2.98 9.72
C TYR A 248 -6.92 -4.33 9.97
N ILE A 249 -7.71 -4.81 9.02
CA ILE A 249 -8.24 -6.17 9.05
C ILE A 249 -7.45 -7.00 8.05
N ASN A 250 -6.90 -8.11 8.51
CA ASN A 250 -6.21 -9.08 7.68
C ASN A 250 -6.95 -10.42 7.76
N PHE A 251 -7.60 -10.84 6.66
CA PHE A 251 -8.30 -12.11 6.56
C PHE A 251 -7.30 -13.23 6.31
N ILE A 252 -6.65 -13.66 7.39
CA ILE A 252 -5.45 -14.49 7.33
C ILE A 252 -5.68 -15.84 6.66
N ASP A 253 -6.83 -16.47 6.85
CA ASP A 253 -7.12 -17.76 6.24
C ASP A 253 -7.31 -17.62 4.72
N THR A 254 -7.92 -16.52 4.26
CA THR A 254 -7.99 -16.21 2.85
C THR A 254 -6.60 -16.02 2.26
N ALA A 255 -5.72 -15.29 2.94
CA ALA A 255 -4.34 -15.11 2.48
C ALA A 255 -3.60 -16.45 2.40
N ARG A 256 -3.71 -17.30 3.43
CA ARG A 256 -3.08 -18.64 3.49
C ARG A 256 -3.57 -19.58 2.41
N ARG A 257 -4.86 -19.57 2.09
CA ARG A 257 -5.43 -20.38 0.99
C ARG A 257 -4.85 -20.04 -0.38
N HIS A 258 -4.46 -18.77 -0.58
CA HIS A 258 -3.88 -18.29 -1.83
C HIS A 258 -2.35 -18.36 -1.90
N LEU A 259 -1.69 -18.90 -0.86
CA LEU A 259 -0.26 -19.17 -0.94
C LEU A 259 -0.01 -20.18 -2.06
N PRO A 260 0.99 -19.98 -2.95
CA PRO A 260 1.31 -20.91 -4.02
C PRO A 260 1.52 -22.34 -3.53
N GLU A 261 1.08 -23.33 -4.33
CA GLU A 261 1.16 -24.74 -3.97
C GLU A 261 2.58 -25.17 -3.63
N ALA A 262 3.57 -24.68 -4.39
CA ALA A 262 4.99 -24.96 -4.16
C ALA A 262 5.40 -24.57 -2.73
N GLN A 263 5.03 -23.37 -2.29
CA GLN A 263 5.35 -22.88 -0.95
C GLN A 263 4.57 -23.61 0.15
N ARG A 264 3.30 -23.97 -0.10
CA ARG A 264 2.53 -24.81 0.85
C ARG A 264 3.17 -26.19 1.05
N LYS A 265 3.68 -26.82 -0.02
CA LYS A 265 4.40 -28.10 0.07
C LYS A 265 5.71 -27.98 0.83
N LEU A 266 6.33 -26.80 0.87
CA LEU A 266 7.50 -26.51 1.69
C LEU A 266 7.15 -26.21 3.16
N GLY A 267 5.86 -26.26 3.53
CA GLY A 267 5.41 -25.96 4.89
C GLY A 267 5.43 -24.47 5.24
N LEU A 268 5.52 -23.58 4.26
CA LEU A 268 5.53 -22.15 4.47
C LEU A 268 4.11 -21.63 4.77
N SER A 269 4.01 -20.53 5.53
CA SER A 269 2.75 -19.90 5.89
C SER A 269 2.84 -18.39 5.85
N ILE A 270 1.72 -17.74 5.53
CA ILE A 270 1.53 -16.30 5.68
C ILE A 270 1.09 -16.03 7.12
N ASN A 271 1.83 -15.18 7.83
CA ASN A 271 1.57 -14.87 9.23
C ASN A 271 1.04 -13.43 9.45
N GLY A 272 1.21 -12.54 8.48
CA GLY A 272 0.78 -11.16 8.51
C GLY A 272 0.90 -10.52 7.15
N SER A 273 1.01 -9.21 7.13
CA SER A 273 1.23 -8.41 5.93
C SER A 273 2.25 -7.29 6.22
N ASN A 274 2.54 -6.47 5.21
CA ASN A 274 3.40 -5.31 5.35
C ASN A 274 2.68 -4.12 6.04
N LEU A 275 3.36 -2.98 6.06
CA LEU A 275 2.85 -1.73 6.63
C LEU A 275 1.50 -1.28 6.02
N CYS A 276 1.27 -1.50 4.73
CA CYS A 276 0.06 -1.06 4.02
C CYS A 276 -0.91 -2.20 3.66
N ASN A 277 -0.70 -3.40 4.20
CA ASN A 277 -1.60 -4.56 4.11
C ASN A 277 -1.86 -5.10 2.69
N GLU A 278 -0.92 -4.87 1.74
CA GLU A 278 -1.02 -5.44 0.38
C GLU A 278 -0.09 -6.61 0.12
N ILE A 279 0.97 -6.79 0.92
CA ILE A 279 1.96 -7.84 0.71
C ILE A 279 1.60 -9.05 1.56
N HIS A 280 1.32 -10.16 0.90
CA HIS A 280 1.00 -11.43 1.54
C HIS A 280 2.01 -12.50 1.12
N LEU A 281 3.14 -12.53 1.81
CA LEU A 281 4.25 -13.45 1.60
C LEU A 281 4.54 -14.26 2.87
N ALA A 282 5.17 -15.41 2.70
CA ALA A 282 5.51 -16.29 3.80
C ALA A 282 6.63 -15.71 4.67
N THR A 283 6.48 -15.78 5.98
CA THR A 283 7.49 -15.37 6.98
C THR A 283 7.77 -16.49 7.96
N SER A 284 8.97 -16.49 8.54
CA SER A 284 9.37 -17.41 9.62
C SER A 284 10.55 -16.79 10.40
N GLU A 285 11.07 -17.49 11.40
CA GLU A 285 12.28 -17.04 12.12
C GLU A 285 13.48 -16.85 11.19
N GLU A 286 13.53 -17.57 10.06
CA GLU A 286 14.61 -17.50 9.07
C GLU A 286 14.28 -16.62 7.86
N ARG A 287 13.00 -16.19 7.72
CA ARG A 287 12.51 -15.47 6.55
C ARG A 287 11.87 -14.14 6.93
N THR A 288 12.50 -13.06 6.53
CA THR A 288 11.88 -11.73 6.42
C THR A 288 11.46 -11.53 4.99
N ALA A 289 10.16 -11.51 4.73
CA ALA A 289 9.66 -11.39 3.37
C ALA A 289 9.94 -9.99 2.81
N VAL A 290 10.20 -9.96 1.50
CA VAL A 290 10.58 -8.75 0.76
C VAL A 290 9.71 -8.62 -0.46
N CYS A 291 9.15 -7.44 -0.70
CA CYS A 291 8.45 -7.16 -1.96
C CYS A 291 9.04 -5.95 -2.69
N CYS A 292 9.27 -6.16 -3.97
CA CYS A 292 9.73 -5.15 -4.91
C CYS A 292 8.55 -4.63 -5.72
N LEU A 293 8.25 -3.33 -5.63
CA LEU A 293 7.03 -2.73 -6.14
C LEU A 293 7.28 -1.78 -7.32
N SER A 294 6.30 -1.67 -8.19
CA SER A 294 6.05 -0.59 -9.15
C SER A 294 4.57 -0.62 -9.55
N SER A 295 4.05 0.43 -10.20
CA SER A 295 2.62 0.46 -10.54
C SER A 295 2.36 1.01 -11.93
N VAL A 296 1.52 0.31 -12.70
CA VAL A 296 1.06 0.76 -14.01
C VAL A 296 -0.03 1.82 -13.89
N ASN A 297 -0.07 2.75 -14.82
CA ASN A 297 -1.11 3.78 -14.89
C ASN A 297 -2.26 3.31 -15.80
N LEU A 298 -3.40 2.99 -15.20
CA LEU A 298 -4.59 2.51 -15.90
C LEU A 298 -5.23 3.59 -16.79
N GLU A 299 -5.08 4.88 -16.46
CA GLU A 299 -5.58 5.98 -17.31
C GLU A 299 -4.93 5.99 -18.70
N ARG A 300 -3.77 5.33 -18.84
CA ARG A 300 -3.02 5.16 -20.10
C ARG A 300 -3.08 3.73 -20.64
N TYR A 301 -4.00 2.89 -20.15
CA TYR A 301 -4.10 1.48 -20.51
C TYR A 301 -4.15 1.25 -22.01
N ASP A 302 -4.98 2.00 -22.75
CA ASP A 302 -5.15 1.83 -24.19
C ASP A 302 -3.87 2.16 -24.99
N GLU A 303 -2.93 2.95 -24.41
CA GLU A 303 -1.63 3.27 -25.02
C GLU A 303 -0.60 2.15 -24.80
N TRP A 304 -0.58 1.53 -23.62
CA TRP A 304 0.50 0.59 -23.27
C TRP A 304 0.12 -0.88 -23.33
N ARG A 305 -1.15 -1.25 -23.35
CA ARG A 305 -1.59 -2.66 -23.24
C ARG A 305 -0.96 -3.63 -24.25
N ALA A 306 -0.62 -3.16 -25.46
CA ALA A 306 -0.01 -3.96 -26.52
C ALA A 306 1.49 -3.70 -26.71
N SER A 307 2.14 -2.94 -25.80
CA SER A 307 3.54 -2.51 -25.95
C SER A 307 4.56 -3.53 -25.43
N GLY A 308 4.12 -4.55 -24.69
CA GLY A 308 5.01 -5.45 -23.95
C GLY A 308 5.48 -4.91 -22.60
N MET A 309 5.01 -3.72 -22.18
CA MET A 309 5.44 -3.04 -20.96
C MET A 309 5.33 -3.92 -19.71
N VAL A 310 4.23 -4.65 -19.53
CA VAL A 310 4.03 -5.48 -18.34
C VAL A 310 5.12 -6.55 -18.22
N GLY A 311 5.47 -7.20 -19.32
CA GLY A 311 6.57 -8.19 -19.36
C GLY A 311 7.93 -7.57 -19.04
N ASP A 312 8.23 -6.41 -19.61
CA ASP A 312 9.45 -5.66 -19.32
C ASP A 312 9.51 -5.22 -17.86
N LEU A 313 8.37 -4.83 -17.25
CA LEU A 313 8.31 -4.45 -15.84
C LEU A 313 8.54 -5.64 -14.90
N ILE A 314 8.02 -6.82 -15.18
CA ILE A 314 8.32 -8.03 -14.39
C ILE A 314 9.82 -8.34 -14.46
N ARG A 315 10.42 -8.27 -15.65
CA ARG A 315 11.87 -8.44 -15.84
C ARG A 315 12.68 -7.39 -15.07
N PHE A 316 12.26 -6.14 -15.15
CA PHE A 316 12.90 -5.04 -14.43
C PHE A 316 12.82 -5.22 -12.91
N LEU A 317 11.66 -5.61 -12.37
CA LEU A 317 11.49 -5.87 -10.94
C LEU A 317 12.31 -7.07 -10.47
N ASP A 318 12.46 -8.13 -11.28
CA ASP A 318 13.38 -9.23 -10.98
C ASP A 318 14.84 -8.75 -10.91
N ASN A 319 15.24 -7.79 -11.75
CA ASN A 319 16.58 -7.17 -11.68
C ASN A 319 16.74 -6.27 -10.45
N VAL A 320 15.71 -5.48 -10.08
CA VAL A 320 15.73 -4.67 -8.84
C VAL A 320 15.89 -5.58 -7.62
N LEU A 321 15.20 -6.70 -7.60
CA LEU A 321 15.32 -7.70 -6.54
C LEU A 321 16.72 -8.34 -6.52
N GLN A 322 17.30 -8.62 -7.70
CA GLN A 322 18.66 -9.12 -7.79
C GLN A 322 19.66 -8.11 -7.22
N TYR A 323 19.51 -6.82 -7.55
CA TYR A 323 20.33 -5.76 -6.96
C TYR A 323 20.23 -5.75 -5.43
N PHE A 324 19.02 -5.91 -4.87
CA PHE A 324 18.86 -6.02 -3.43
C PHE A 324 19.62 -7.22 -2.86
N ILE A 325 19.53 -8.39 -3.49
CA ILE A 325 20.22 -9.61 -3.05
C ILE A 325 21.75 -9.42 -3.04
N ASP A 326 22.27 -8.73 -4.05
CA ASP A 326 23.72 -8.56 -4.25
C ASP A 326 24.32 -7.46 -3.33
N TYR A 327 23.54 -6.44 -2.96
CA TYR A 327 24.05 -5.25 -2.27
C TYR A 327 23.46 -5.00 -0.88
N ALA A 328 22.53 -5.83 -0.41
CA ALA A 328 22.02 -5.69 0.95
C ALA A 328 23.11 -6.04 1.99
N PRO A 329 23.18 -5.29 3.11
CA PRO A 329 24.16 -5.57 4.17
C PRO A 329 23.85 -6.90 4.89
N GLU A 330 24.88 -7.46 5.54
CA GLU A 330 24.79 -8.75 6.23
C GLU A 330 23.68 -8.81 7.30
N GLU A 331 23.38 -7.67 7.93
CA GLU A 331 22.33 -7.54 8.94
C GLU A 331 20.93 -7.83 8.39
N LEU A 332 20.75 -7.78 7.07
CA LEU A 332 19.51 -8.12 6.37
C LEU A 332 19.51 -9.54 5.80
N GLY A 333 20.31 -10.45 6.34
CA GLY A 333 20.49 -11.82 5.83
C GLY A 333 19.18 -12.61 5.68
N LYS A 334 18.21 -12.46 6.62
CA LYS A 334 16.89 -13.10 6.53
C LYS A 334 16.07 -12.56 5.32
N ALA A 335 16.18 -11.27 5.04
CA ALA A 335 15.53 -10.63 3.91
C ALA A 335 16.16 -11.05 2.58
N VAL A 336 17.50 -11.11 2.52
CA VAL A 336 18.24 -11.62 1.36
C VAL A 336 17.88 -13.08 1.08
N TYR A 337 17.85 -13.92 2.13
CA TYR A 337 17.47 -15.32 2.00
C TYR A 337 16.07 -15.48 1.43
N SER A 338 15.07 -14.77 1.98
CA SER A 338 13.69 -14.81 1.49
C SER A 338 13.60 -14.34 0.03
N ALA A 339 14.23 -13.19 -0.28
CA ALA A 339 14.25 -12.63 -1.63
C ALA A 339 14.84 -13.60 -2.65
N TYR A 340 15.95 -14.27 -2.32
CA TYR A 340 16.58 -15.28 -3.16
C TYR A 340 15.69 -16.51 -3.37
N ARG A 341 15.07 -17.01 -2.28
CA ARG A 341 14.24 -18.22 -2.30
C ARG A 341 13.00 -18.08 -3.17
N GLU A 342 12.25 -17.02 -3.01
CA GLU A 342 10.93 -16.88 -3.64
C GLU A 342 10.88 -15.88 -4.81
N ARG A 343 11.83 -14.96 -4.90
CA ARG A 343 11.90 -13.91 -5.92
C ARG A 343 10.57 -13.19 -6.19
N SER A 344 9.79 -12.97 -5.13
CA SER A 344 8.47 -12.35 -5.23
C SER A 344 8.60 -10.88 -5.61
N VAL A 345 7.76 -10.45 -6.55
CA VAL A 345 7.59 -9.05 -6.97
C VAL A 345 6.14 -8.63 -6.82
N GLY A 346 5.87 -7.34 -6.84
CA GLY A 346 4.53 -6.78 -6.65
C GLY A 346 4.26 -5.67 -7.66
N LEU A 347 3.98 -6.01 -8.92
CA LEU A 347 3.50 -5.03 -9.87
C LEU A 347 2.06 -4.66 -9.50
N GLY A 348 1.82 -3.36 -9.24
CA GLY A 348 0.53 -2.81 -8.89
C GLY A 348 -0.09 -1.99 -10.01
N ALA A 349 -1.17 -1.29 -9.67
CA ALA A 349 -1.88 -0.41 -10.58
C ALA A 349 -2.36 0.86 -9.85
N MET A 350 -2.48 1.95 -10.59
CA MET A 350 -3.03 3.23 -10.15
C MET A 350 -3.86 3.85 -11.27
N GLY A 351 -4.69 4.84 -10.94
CA GLY A 351 -5.49 5.53 -11.96
C GLY A 351 -6.83 4.87 -12.28
N PHE A 352 -7.33 3.93 -11.44
CA PHE A 352 -8.56 3.22 -11.78
C PHE A 352 -9.78 4.13 -11.86
N HIS A 353 -9.97 5.04 -10.88
CA HIS A 353 -11.12 5.96 -10.93
C HIS A 353 -11.00 6.93 -12.10
N GLY A 354 -9.82 7.50 -12.35
CA GLY A 354 -9.59 8.37 -13.50
C GLY A 354 -9.82 7.65 -14.83
N TYR A 355 -9.43 6.38 -14.95
CA TYR A 355 -9.75 5.55 -16.11
C TYR A 355 -11.26 5.42 -16.35
N LEU A 356 -12.04 5.16 -15.30
CA LEU A 356 -13.50 5.13 -15.42
C LEU A 356 -14.07 6.49 -15.81
N GLN A 357 -13.61 7.57 -15.18
CA GLN A 357 -14.05 8.94 -15.46
C GLN A 357 -13.71 9.39 -16.89
N SER A 358 -12.54 9.02 -17.43
CA SER A 358 -12.16 9.31 -18.82
C SER A 358 -13.11 8.67 -19.84
N LYS A 359 -13.82 7.62 -19.45
CA LYS A 359 -14.79 6.90 -20.26
C LYS A 359 -16.26 7.24 -19.92
N GLY A 360 -16.47 8.18 -18.98
CA GLY A 360 -17.81 8.52 -18.49
C GLY A 360 -18.52 7.39 -17.75
N ILE A 361 -17.75 6.46 -17.14
CA ILE A 361 -18.27 5.29 -16.44
C ILE A 361 -18.40 5.59 -14.95
N ALA A 362 -19.59 5.43 -14.39
CA ALA A 362 -19.81 5.54 -12.96
C ALA A 362 -19.18 4.35 -12.22
N TRP A 363 -18.58 4.64 -11.04
CA TRP A 363 -18.00 3.61 -10.17
C TRP A 363 -19.02 2.53 -9.78
N GLU A 364 -20.22 2.95 -9.41
CA GLU A 364 -21.34 2.09 -9.00
C GLU A 364 -22.07 1.50 -10.21
N SER A 365 -21.34 0.76 -11.07
CA SER A 365 -21.91 0.19 -12.29
C SER A 365 -21.31 -1.15 -12.68
N TRP A 366 -22.11 -1.97 -13.35
CA TRP A 366 -21.64 -3.23 -13.96
C TRP A 366 -20.63 -3.00 -15.07
N GLN A 367 -20.67 -1.84 -15.73
CA GLN A 367 -19.69 -1.48 -16.73
C GLN A 367 -18.32 -1.28 -16.07
N ALA A 368 -18.26 -0.60 -14.92
CA ALA A 368 -17.03 -0.48 -14.14
C ALA A 368 -16.49 -1.85 -13.70
N ALA A 369 -17.37 -2.76 -13.26
CA ALA A 369 -16.99 -4.12 -12.90
C ALA A 369 -16.42 -4.90 -14.10
N SER A 370 -16.98 -4.73 -15.29
CA SER A 370 -16.49 -5.35 -16.52
C SER A 370 -15.09 -4.82 -16.93
N GLU A 371 -14.90 -3.51 -16.86
CA GLU A 371 -13.59 -2.90 -17.15
C GLU A 371 -12.54 -3.34 -16.11
N ASN A 372 -12.90 -3.37 -14.82
CA ASN A 372 -12.04 -3.87 -13.75
C ASN A 372 -11.56 -5.31 -14.02
N TYR A 373 -12.47 -6.21 -14.37
CA TYR A 373 -12.13 -7.59 -14.73
C TYR A 373 -11.16 -7.65 -15.93
N LYS A 374 -11.47 -6.94 -17.01
CA LYS A 374 -10.67 -6.91 -18.23
C LYS A 374 -9.24 -6.42 -17.98
N LEU A 375 -9.09 -5.31 -17.25
CA LEU A 375 -7.80 -4.69 -16.92
C LEU A 375 -6.91 -5.67 -16.15
N PHE A 376 -7.42 -6.22 -15.05
CA PHE A 376 -6.61 -7.07 -14.16
C PHE A 376 -6.37 -8.46 -14.71
N LYS A 377 -7.28 -9.00 -15.52
CA LYS A 377 -7.04 -10.23 -16.27
C LYS A 377 -5.88 -10.05 -17.26
N ASP A 378 -5.87 -8.97 -18.03
CA ASP A 378 -4.82 -8.68 -19.00
C ASP A 378 -3.45 -8.52 -18.34
N ILE A 379 -3.38 -7.72 -17.25
CA ILE A 379 -2.13 -7.56 -16.47
C ILE A 379 -1.65 -8.90 -15.91
N LYS A 380 -2.55 -9.72 -15.39
CA LYS A 380 -2.22 -11.05 -14.85
C LYS A 380 -1.67 -11.98 -15.93
N ASP A 381 -2.33 -12.05 -17.09
CA ASP A 381 -1.92 -12.92 -18.18
C ASP A 381 -0.51 -12.55 -18.69
N GLN A 382 -0.26 -11.25 -18.92
CA GLN A 382 1.05 -10.76 -19.37
C GLN A 382 2.15 -10.98 -18.30
N SER A 383 1.84 -10.77 -17.02
CA SER A 383 2.79 -11.00 -15.92
C SER A 383 3.14 -12.48 -15.77
N THR A 384 2.15 -13.35 -15.94
CA THR A 384 2.32 -14.80 -15.85
C THR A 384 3.21 -15.31 -16.98
N GLU A 385 2.99 -14.86 -18.21
CA GLU A 385 3.85 -15.20 -19.36
C GLU A 385 5.29 -14.74 -19.10
N ALA A 386 5.47 -13.54 -18.57
CA ALA A 386 6.81 -12.98 -18.30
C ALA A 386 7.61 -13.82 -17.29
N THR A 387 6.99 -14.28 -16.20
CA THR A 387 7.70 -15.10 -15.21
C THR A 387 8.07 -16.48 -15.75
N TYR A 388 7.26 -17.07 -16.64
CA TYR A 388 7.61 -18.32 -17.33
C TYR A 388 8.80 -18.12 -18.27
N GLN A 389 8.80 -17.06 -19.06
CA GLN A 389 9.93 -16.74 -19.94
C GLN A 389 11.21 -16.49 -19.12
N LEU A 390 11.13 -15.75 -18.02
CA LEU A 390 12.25 -15.53 -17.11
C LEU A 390 12.76 -16.82 -16.47
N ALA A 391 11.89 -17.77 -16.15
CA ALA A 391 12.29 -19.08 -15.63
C ALA A 391 13.08 -19.89 -16.69
N VAL A 392 12.69 -19.82 -17.96
CA VAL A 392 13.44 -20.46 -19.05
C VAL A 392 14.81 -19.80 -19.24
N GLU A 393 14.89 -18.47 -19.16
CA GLU A 393 16.12 -17.72 -19.39
C GLU A 393 17.12 -17.76 -18.21
N ARG A 394 16.61 -17.70 -16.97
CA ARG A 394 17.39 -17.46 -15.74
C ARG A 394 17.28 -18.59 -14.72
N GLY A 395 16.48 -19.60 -15.00
CA GLY A 395 16.13 -20.67 -14.06
C GLY A 395 14.97 -20.31 -13.13
N GLU A 396 14.32 -21.33 -12.63
CA GLU A 396 13.25 -21.21 -11.62
C GLU A 396 13.81 -20.66 -10.29
N CYS A 397 12.97 -19.98 -9.50
CA CYS A 397 13.35 -19.64 -8.13
C CYS A 397 13.39 -20.92 -7.27
N PRO A 398 14.21 -20.94 -6.19
CA PRO A 398 14.36 -22.13 -5.36
C PRO A 398 13.07 -22.66 -4.72
N ASP A 399 12.11 -21.79 -4.37
CA ASP A 399 10.80 -22.19 -3.84
C ASP A 399 9.85 -22.67 -4.93
N GLY A 400 10.13 -22.37 -6.19
CA GLY A 400 9.30 -22.68 -7.37
C GLY A 400 9.85 -23.79 -8.25
N VAL A 401 10.84 -24.56 -7.79
CA VAL A 401 11.44 -25.66 -8.57
C VAL A 401 10.37 -26.67 -8.99
N GLY A 402 10.29 -26.94 -10.29
CA GLY A 402 9.31 -27.85 -10.91
C GLY A 402 7.97 -27.20 -11.25
N TYR A 403 7.81 -25.88 -11.04
CA TYR A 403 6.59 -25.13 -11.37
C TYR A 403 6.75 -24.18 -12.57
N GLY A 404 7.94 -24.08 -13.13
CA GLY A 404 8.22 -23.26 -14.32
C GLY A 404 8.21 -21.76 -14.08
N VAL A 405 8.33 -21.29 -12.83
CA VAL A 405 8.23 -19.87 -12.50
C VAL A 405 9.56 -19.29 -11.97
N ARG A 406 9.88 -18.08 -12.40
CA ARG A 406 10.99 -17.29 -11.85
C ARG A 406 10.61 -16.59 -10.56
N ASN A 407 9.38 -16.13 -10.46
CA ASN A 407 8.85 -15.32 -9.34
C ASN A 407 7.62 -16.02 -8.77
N MET A 408 7.59 -16.28 -7.45
CA MET A 408 6.46 -16.94 -6.79
C MET A 408 5.21 -16.06 -6.77
N HIS A 409 5.40 -14.74 -6.63
CA HIS A 409 4.33 -13.75 -6.66
C HIS A 409 4.66 -12.63 -7.65
N LEU A 410 3.64 -12.04 -8.27
CA LEU A 410 3.78 -11.08 -9.37
C LEU A 410 3.06 -9.75 -9.10
N LEU A 411 1.89 -9.78 -8.49
CA LEU A 411 0.98 -8.63 -8.39
C LEU A 411 0.60 -8.32 -6.95
N ALA A 412 0.65 -7.02 -6.61
CA ALA A 412 0.19 -6.45 -5.34
C ALA A 412 -0.25 -5.00 -5.55
N ILE A 413 -1.29 -4.53 -4.90
CA ILE A 413 -1.80 -3.16 -5.07
C ILE A 413 -1.44 -2.30 -3.86
N ALA A 414 -0.45 -1.43 -4.04
CA ALA A 414 -0.01 -0.45 -3.05
C ALA A 414 -0.83 0.85 -3.08
N PRO A 415 -0.72 1.74 -2.07
CA PRO A 415 -1.50 3.00 -2.02
C PRO A 415 -1.11 4.02 -3.09
N ASN A 416 0.13 4.05 -3.57
CA ASN A 416 0.63 4.85 -4.70
C ASN A 416 0.40 6.38 -4.62
N ALA A 417 0.48 6.99 -3.45
CA ALA A 417 0.19 8.42 -3.31
C ALA A 417 1.15 9.31 -4.12
N ASN A 418 2.47 9.11 -3.97
CA ASN A 418 3.48 9.90 -4.70
C ASN A 418 3.57 9.49 -6.17
N SER A 419 3.55 8.19 -6.47
CA SER A 419 3.63 7.67 -7.83
C SER A 419 2.49 8.18 -8.70
N SER A 420 1.28 8.31 -8.16
CA SER A 420 0.13 8.86 -8.88
C SER A 420 0.29 10.35 -9.20
N ILE A 421 0.90 11.13 -8.29
CA ILE A 421 1.23 12.54 -8.54
C ILE A 421 2.23 12.65 -9.71
N LEU A 422 3.28 11.82 -9.71
CA LEU A 422 4.29 11.81 -10.78
C LEU A 422 3.71 11.36 -12.12
N CYS A 423 2.76 10.44 -12.13
CA CYS A 423 2.05 10.03 -13.33
C CYS A 423 0.95 11.01 -13.77
N GLY A 424 0.45 11.84 -12.87
CA GLY A 424 -0.68 12.73 -13.12
C GLY A 424 -2.02 12.00 -13.20
N CYS A 425 -2.18 10.90 -12.44
CA CYS A 425 -3.39 10.05 -12.44
C CYS A 425 -4.05 10.01 -11.06
N SER A 426 -5.23 9.37 -10.96
CA SER A 426 -5.87 9.13 -9.67
C SER A 426 -5.06 8.12 -8.83
N ALA A 427 -5.08 8.33 -7.51
CA ALA A 427 -4.30 7.52 -6.59
C ALA A 427 -4.78 6.07 -6.55
N SER A 428 -3.86 5.12 -6.62
CA SER A 428 -4.11 3.69 -6.48
C SER A 428 -5.30 3.21 -7.34
N ILE A 429 -6.08 2.29 -6.77
CA ILE A 429 -7.33 1.75 -7.34
C ILE A 429 -8.55 2.21 -6.57
N GLU A 430 -8.40 3.25 -5.76
CA GLU A 430 -9.46 3.80 -4.91
C GLU A 430 -10.19 4.99 -5.57
N PRO A 431 -11.42 5.28 -5.13
CA PRO A 431 -12.14 6.44 -5.63
C PRO A 431 -11.49 7.75 -5.18
N ARG A 432 -11.60 8.80 -5.99
CA ARG A 432 -11.13 10.15 -5.63
C ARG A 432 -11.89 10.67 -4.41
N ILE A 433 -11.15 11.17 -3.42
CA ILE A 433 -11.74 11.77 -2.21
C ILE A 433 -12.44 13.08 -2.53
N SER A 434 -11.94 13.82 -3.52
CA SER A 434 -12.47 15.13 -3.93
C SER A 434 -12.16 15.40 -5.40
N ASN A 435 -13.06 16.09 -6.10
CA ASN A 435 -12.81 16.55 -7.47
C ASN A 435 -12.01 17.85 -7.53
N CYS A 436 -11.91 18.59 -6.43
CA CYS A 436 -11.10 19.79 -6.35
C CYS A 436 -10.69 20.06 -4.90
N TYR A 437 -9.39 20.24 -4.67
CA TYR A 437 -8.86 20.54 -3.33
C TYR A 437 -7.64 21.45 -3.40
N VAL A 438 -7.34 22.10 -2.29
CA VAL A 438 -6.13 22.92 -2.16
C VAL A 438 -5.05 22.10 -1.46
N HIS A 439 -4.01 21.77 -2.21
CA HIS A 439 -2.82 21.12 -1.66
C HIS A 439 -1.84 22.19 -1.17
N ARG A 440 -1.46 22.09 0.09
CA ARG A 440 -0.50 23.03 0.71
C ARG A 440 0.86 22.34 0.85
N THR A 441 1.88 22.93 0.23
CA THR A 441 3.26 22.52 0.35
C THR A 441 4.08 23.60 1.06
N ARG A 442 5.35 23.31 1.39
CA ARG A 442 6.28 24.34 1.89
C ARG A 442 6.52 25.45 0.88
N ALA A 443 6.40 25.14 -0.42
CA ALA A 443 6.60 26.07 -1.54
C ALA A 443 5.35 26.92 -1.88
N GLY A 444 4.17 26.60 -1.31
CA GLY A 444 2.92 27.33 -1.58
C GLY A 444 1.68 26.45 -1.59
N SER A 445 0.55 27.04 -1.99
CA SER A 445 -0.73 26.34 -2.10
C SER A 445 -1.08 26.16 -3.58
N HIS A 446 -1.37 24.93 -3.98
CA HIS A 446 -1.78 24.58 -5.34
C HIS A 446 -3.21 24.04 -5.34
N THR A 447 -4.05 24.51 -6.27
CA THR A 447 -5.38 23.93 -6.48
C THR A 447 -5.24 22.75 -7.42
N VAL A 448 -5.57 21.56 -6.93
CA VAL A 448 -5.63 20.33 -7.72
C VAL A 448 -7.06 20.11 -8.19
N ARG A 449 -7.25 19.93 -9.49
CA ARG A 449 -8.56 19.72 -10.13
C ARG A 449 -8.56 18.35 -10.80
N ASN A 450 -9.74 17.73 -10.82
CA ASN A 450 -9.95 16.54 -11.61
C ASN A 450 -9.98 16.90 -13.11
N PRO A 451 -9.04 16.43 -13.94
CA PRO A 451 -8.94 16.84 -15.33
C PRO A 451 -10.17 16.43 -16.16
N TYR A 452 -10.76 15.28 -15.88
CA TYR A 452 -11.95 14.80 -16.61
C TYR A 452 -13.19 15.62 -16.27
N LEU A 453 -13.29 16.12 -15.05
CA LEU A 453 -14.35 17.08 -14.69
C LEU A 453 -14.09 18.44 -15.34
N GLU A 454 -12.83 18.87 -15.45
CA GLU A 454 -12.48 20.12 -16.13
C GLU A 454 -12.91 20.08 -17.61
N GLU A 455 -12.63 18.98 -18.31
CA GLU A 455 -13.11 18.76 -19.69
C GLU A 455 -14.65 18.79 -19.79
N ALA A 456 -15.35 18.13 -18.85
CA ALA A 456 -16.80 18.15 -18.79
C ALA A 456 -17.33 19.57 -18.57
N LEU A 457 -16.77 20.33 -17.62
CA LEU A 457 -17.16 21.71 -17.35
C LEU A 457 -16.90 22.65 -18.56
N GLU A 458 -15.81 22.41 -19.30
CA GLU A 458 -15.52 23.16 -20.53
C GLU A 458 -16.59 22.93 -21.59
N SER A 459 -17.05 21.70 -21.76
CA SER A 459 -18.10 21.37 -22.73
C SER A 459 -19.42 22.12 -22.49
N TYR A 460 -19.70 22.45 -21.22
CA TYR A 460 -20.84 23.27 -20.80
C TYR A 460 -20.56 24.79 -20.77
N GLY A 461 -19.32 25.22 -21.06
CA GLY A 461 -18.89 26.61 -20.86
C GLY A 461 -18.88 27.05 -19.40
N GLN A 462 -18.76 26.08 -18.48
CA GLN A 462 -18.84 26.28 -17.02
C GLN A 462 -17.49 26.06 -16.30
N ASN A 463 -16.38 25.94 -17.03
CA ASN A 463 -15.04 25.87 -16.41
C ASN A 463 -14.64 27.26 -15.86
N THR A 464 -15.30 27.69 -14.79
CA THR A 464 -15.15 29.01 -14.19
C THR A 464 -14.64 28.91 -12.74
N LYS A 465 -13.96 29.99 -12.29
CA LYS A 465 -13.52 30.07 -10.87
C LYS A 465 -14.68 29.92 -9.88
N LYS A 466 -15.88 30.42 -10.25
CA LYS A 466 -17.07 30.35 -9.41
C LYS A 466 -17.54 28.90 -9.23
N VAL A 467 -17.56 28.12 -10.30
CA VAL A 467 -17.97 26.70 -10.25
C VAL A 467 -16.93 25.88 -9.43
N TRP A 468 -15.64 26.11 -9.65
CA TRP A 468 -14.62 25.43 -8.85
C TRP A 468 -14.66 25.80 -7.36
N ALA A 469 -14.96 27.07 -7.03
CA ALA A 469 -15.16 27.48 -5.64
C ALA A 469 -16.34 26.75 -5.00
N SER A 470 -17.49 26.62 -5.71
CA SER A 470 -18.64 25.88 -5.19
C SER A 470 -18.37 24.39 -4.99
N ILE A 471 -17.55 23.78 -5.84
CA ILE A 471 -17.11 22.38 -5.68
C ILE A 471 -16.25 22.24 -4.42
N ILE A 472 -15.30 23.15 -4.16
CA ILE A 472 -14.49 23.16 -2.93
C ILE A 472 -15.37 23.34 -1.68
N GLU A 473 -16.33 24.27 -1.71
CA GLU A 473 -17.28 24.50 -0.62
C GLU A 473 -18.15 23.26 -0.35
N SER A 474 -18.46 22.49 -1.39
CA SER A 474 -19.19 21.21 -1.31
C SER A 474 -18.27 20.01 -1.11
N GLU A 475 -17.08 20.18 -0.51
CA GLU A 475 -16.11 19.11 -0.19
C GLU A 475 -15.66 18.27 -1.41
N GLY A 476 -15.69 18.88 -2.59
CA GLY A 476 -15.32 18.24 -3.85
C GLY A 476 -16.45 17.54 -4.58
N SER A 477 -17.67 17.59 -4.04
CA SER A 477 -18.89 17.06 -4.66
C SER A 477 -19.34 17.92 -5.84
N VAL A 478 -19.93 17.28 -6.85
CA VAL A 478 -20.57 17.92 -8.01
C VAL A 478 -22.09 17.78 -8.01
N GLN A 479 -22.66 17.17 -6.98
CA GLN A 479 -24.09 16.82 -6.96
C GLN A 479 -25.02 18.04 -7.02
N HIS A 480 -24.56 19.20 -6.56
CA HIS A 480 -25.28 20.48 -6.58
C HIS A 480 -25.28 21.20 -7.96
N LEU A 481 -24.47 20.71 -8.91
CA LEU A 481 -24.37 21.35 -10.23
C LEU A 481 -25.52 20.90 -11.14
N GLU A 482 -26.54 21.74 -11.29
CA GLU A 482 -27.77 21.38 -12.02
C GLU A 482 -27.57 21.16 -13.51
N PHE A 483 -26.54 21.75 -14.13
CA PHE A 483 -26.25 21.62 -15.56
C PHE A 483 -25.58 20.27 -15.92
N LEU A 484 -25.04 19.54 -14.97
CA LEU A 484 -24.52 18.19 -15.22
C LEU A 484 -25.67 17.19 -15.29
N SER A 485 -25.58 16.27 -16.24
CA SER A 485 -26.47 15.09 -16.30
C SER A 485 -26.29 14.18 -15.09
N GLN A 486 -27.30 13.35 -14.79
CA GLN A 486 -27.18 12.38 -13.69
C GLN A 486 -26.03 11.39 -13.91
N ALA A 487 -25.81 10.96 -15.16
CA ALA A 487 -24.70 10.06 -15.50
C ALA A 487 -23.32 10.69 -15.19
N GLU A 488 -23.15 11.97 -15.49
CA GLU A 488 -21.92 12.70 -15.14
C GLU A 488 -21.78 12.87 -13.62
N LYS A 489 -22.86 13.24 -12.93
CA LYS A 489 -22.86 13.31 -11.46
C LYS A 489 -22.45 11.97 -10.82
N ASP A 490 -22.93 10.86 -11.35
CA ASP A 490 -22.59 9.52 -10.87
C ASP A 490 -21.13 9.15 -11.17
N ALA A 491 -20.60 9.55 -12.34
CA ALA A 491 -19.20 9.32 -12.70
C ALA A 491 -18.22 10.14 -11.84
N PHE A 492 -18.63 11.31 -11.36
CA PHE A 492 -17.81 12.21 -10.55
C PHE A 492 -18.14 12.18 -9.04
N LYS A 493 -18.87 11.16 -8.55
CA LYS A 493 -19.02 10.94 -7.11
C LYS A 493 -17.66 10.82 -6.43
N THR A 494 -17.55 11.45 -5.26
CA THR A 494 -16.38 11.32 -4.39
C THR A 494 -16.43 10.03 -3.60
N ALA A 495 -15.30 9.64 -3.01
CA ALA A 495 -15.19 8.41 -2.19
C ALA A 495 -16.24 8.32 -1.08
N PHE A 496 -16.58 9.47 -0.45
CA PHE A 496 -17.57 9.53 0.63
C PHE A 496 -19.02 9.53 0.15
N GLU A 497 -19.27 9.74 -1.14
CA GLU A 497 -20.59 9.69 -1.76
C GLU A 497 -20.94 8.31 -2.32
N LEU A 498 -19.92 7.43 -2.46
CA LEU A 498 -20.09 6.09 -2.99
C LEU A 498 -20.61 5.13 -1.93
N ASP A 499 -21.47 4.20 -2.34
CA ASP A 499 -21.78 3.01 -1.57
C ASP A 499 -20.52 2.12 -1.47
N GLN A 500 -19.98 1.97 -0.26
CA GLN A 500 -18.74 1.25 -0.01
C GLN A 500 -18.82 -0.25 -0.33
N THR A 501 -20.00 -0.80 -0.49
CA THR A 501 -20.18 -2.17 -0.97
C THR A 501 -19.65 -2.34 -2.39
N TRP A 502 -19.69 -1.29 -3.23
CA TRP A 502 -19.09 -1.29 -4.57
C TRP A 502 -17.56 -1.21 -4.56
N VAL A 503 -16.99 -0.51 -3.57
CA VAL A 503 -15.53 -0.51 -3.38
C VAL A 503 -15.03 -1.93 -3.09
N VAL A 504 -15.73 -2.64 -2.20
CA VAL A 504 -15.46 -4.04 -1.87
C VAL A 504 -15.70 -4.95 -3.09
N GLU A 505 -16.81 -4.77 -3.81
CA GLU A 505 -17.13 -5.54 -5.02
C GLU A 505 -16.00 -5.48 -6.06
N HIS A 506 -15.54 -4.28 -6.39
CA HIS A 506 -14.45 -4.13 -7.34
C HIS A 506 -13.14 -4.72 -6.83
N ALA A 507 -12.84 -4.55 -5.55
CA ALA A 507 -11.66 -5.12 -4.94
C ALA A 507 -11.70 -6.67 -4.95
N ALA A 508 -12.84 -7.27 -4.66
CA ALA A 508 -13.06 -8.72 -4.69
C ALA A 508 -12.90 -9.29 -6.11
N LYS A 509 -13.49 -8.63 -7.11
CA LYS A 509 -13.38 -9.07 -8.51
C LYS A 509 -11.96 -9.07 -9.03
N ARG A 510 -11.15 -8.06 -8.71
CA ARG A 510 -9.74 -8.06 -9.13
C ARG A 510 -8.85 -8.93 -8.25
N GLN A 511 -9.26 -9.27 -7.00
CA GLN A 511 -8.49 -10.17 -6.14
C GLN A 511 -8.26 -11.54 -6.78
N GLU A 512 -9.13 -12.00 -7.66
CA GLU A 512 -8.96 -13.23 -8.44
C GLU A 512 -7.67 -13.24 -9.26
N PHE A 513 -7.19 -12.07 -9.69
CA PHE A 513 -6.00 -11.89 -10.52
C PHE A 513 -4.76 -11.49 -9.71
N ILE A 514 -4.93 -10.98 -8.49
CA ILE A 514 -3.85 -10.47 -7.65
C ILE A 514 -3.41 -11.55 -6.68
N CYS A 515 -2.22 -12.11 -6.89
CA CYS A 515 -1.69 -13.20 -6.07
C CYS A 515 -1.36 -12.79 -4.63
N GLN A 516 -0.98 -11.55 -4.39
CA GLN A 516 -0.85 -10.98 -3.04
C GLN A 516 -2.14 -10.26 -2.63
N GLY A 517 -2.06 -9.10 -1.99
CA GLY A 517 -3.22 -8.34 -1.52
C GLY A 517 -3.34 -6.97 -2.16
N GLN A 518 -4.22 -6.17 -1.57
CA GLN A 518 -4.55 -4.82 -2.00
C GLN A 518 -4.71 -3.93 -0.77
N SER A 519 -4.15 -2.73 -0.80
CA SER A 519 -4.38 -1.69 0.21
C SER A 519 -5.76 -1.06 0.01
N VAL A 520 -6.81 -1.75 0.42
CA VAL A 520 -8.19 -1.30 0.23
C VAL A 520 -8.63 -0.39 1.37
N ASN A 521 -8.83 0.89 1.08
CA ASN A 521 -9.46 1.85 1.98
C ASN A 521 -10.99 1.80 1.86
N VAL A 522 -11.68 2.02 2.97
CA VAL A 522 -13.14 2.23 3.00
C VAL A 522 -13.44 3.60 3.59
N PHE A 523 -14.48 4.27 3.06
CA PHE A 523 -14.77 5.68 3.32
C PHE A 523 -16.18 5.84 3.86
N PHE A 524 -16.32 6.34 5.08
CA PHE A 524 -17.62 6.53 5.70
C PHE A 524 -17.78 7.97 6.19
N PRO A 525 -18.86 8.68 5.80
CA PRO A 525 -19.23 9.93 6.43
C PRO A 525 -19.38 9.77 7.95
N SER A 526 -19.07 10.83 8.71
CA SER A 526 -19.34 10.83 10.15
C SER A 526 -20.84 10.64 10.40
N GLY A 527 -21.18 9.74 11.32
CA GLY A 527 -22.59 9.39 11.59
C GLY A 527 -23.15 8.25 10.71
N THR A 528 -22.34 7.62 9.87
CA THR A 528 -22.75 6.41 9.15
C THR A 528 -23.25 5.33 10.11
N ASP A 529 -24.35 4.68 9.75
CA ASP A 529 -24.94 3.59 10.53
C ASP A 529 -23.91 2.45 10.76
N LYS A 530 -23.74 2.06 12.01
CA LYS A 530 -22.83 0.98 12.41
C LYS A 530 -23.18 -0.36 11.74
N ALA A 531 -24.48 -0.61 11.47
CA ALA A 531 -24.91 -1.81 10.76
C ALA A 531 -24.39 -1.84 9.33
N PHE A 532 -24.38 -0.71 8.63
CA PHE A 532 -23.83 -0.60 7.28
C PHE A 532 -22.29 -0.76 7.27
N VAL A 533 -21.59 -0.14 8.23
CA VAL A 533 -20.14 -0.35 8.39
C VAL A 533 -19.83 -1.84 8.57
N ASN A 534 -20.57 -2.52 9.45
CA ASN A 534 -20.43 -3.97 9.66
C ASN A 534 -20.71 -4.77 8.38
N GLN A 535 -21.78 -4.42 7.65
CA GLN A 535 -22.15 -5.09 6.40
C GLN A 535 -21.01 -5.03 5.36
N VAL A 536 -20.39 -3.87 5.18
CA VAL A 536 -19.25 -3.69 4.25
C VAL A 536 -18.06 -4.58 4.62
N HIS A 537 -17.73 -4.67 5.92
CA HIS A 537 -16.64 -5.51 6.40
C HIS A 537 -16.95 -7.01 6.26
N LEU A 538 -18.19 -7.43 6.56
CA LEU A 538 -18.63 -8.81 6.35
C LEU A 538 -18.63 -9.19 4.87
N LYS A 539 -19.02 -8.25 3.98
CA LYS A 539 -18.97 -8.46 2.53
C LYS A 539 -17.51 -8.67 2.09
N ALA A 540 -16.58 -7.86 2.58
CA ALA A 540 -15.15 -8.00 2.25
C ALA A 540 -14.61 -9.40 2.57
N TRP A 541 -14.94 -9.94 3.74
CA TRP A 541 -14.58 -11.31 4.10
C TRP A 541 -15.26 -12.36 3.21
N LYS A 542 -16.58 -12.26 3.04
CA LYS A 542 -17.37 -13.25 2.27
C LYS A 542 -16.96 -13.33 0.82
N GLU A 543 -16.54 -12.21 0.22
CA GLU A 543 -16.12 -12.14 -1.17
C GLU A 543 -14.62 -12.41 -1.37
N GLY A 544 -13.92 -12.82 -0.31
CA GLY A 544 -12.56 -13.35 -0.42
C GLY A 544 -11.47 -12.30 -0.54
N LEU A 545 -11.68 -11.08 -0.04
CA LEU A 545 -10.58 -10.15 0.15
C LEU A 545 -9.58 -10.68 1.17
N LYS A 546 -8.30 -10.35 0.99
CA LYS A 546 -7.24 -10.72 1.95
C LYS A 546 -7.10 -9.71 3.07
N GLY A 547 -7.60 -8.49 2.90
CA GLY A 547 -7.53 -7.46 3.94
C GLY A 547 -8.27 -6.18 3.59
N LEU A 548 -8.40 -5.33 4.62
CA LEU A 548 -8.87 -3.94 4.53
C LEU A 548 -7.86 -3.05 5.25
N TYR A 549 -7.38 -2.03 4.56
CA TYR A 549 -6.38 -1.08 5.04
C TYR A 549 -7.02 -0.05 6.00
N TYR A 550 -7.02 1.25 5.68
CA TYR A 550 -7.65 2.25 6.55
C TYR A 550 -9.18 2.26 6.42
N LEU A 551 -9.83 2.60 7.54
CA LEU A 551 -11.18 3.15 7.53
C LEU A 551 -11.07 4.67 7.66
N ARG A 552 -11.53 5.38 6.65
CA ARG A 552 -11.48 6.84 6.59
C ARG A 552 -12.84 7.44 6.92
N THR A 553 -12.85 8.52 7.73
CA THR A 553 -14.07 9.24 8.10
C THR A 553 -13.95 10.73 7.80
N THR A 554 -15.07 11.40 7.53
CA THR A 554 -15.09 12.86 7.30
C THR A 554 -14.73 13.67 8.54
N SER A 555 -14.82 13.12 9.74
CA SER A 555 -14.44 13.80 10.98
C SER A 555 -12.92 14.11 11.06
N GLY A 556 -12.08 13.27 10.46
CA GLY A 556 -10.64 13.53 10.32
C GLY A 556 -10.33 14.69 9.36
N VAL A 557 -11.12 14.82 8.28
CA VAL A 557 -10.96 15.87 7.26
C VAL A 557 -11.44 17.24 7.77
N THR A 558 -12.47 17.27 8.64
CA THR A 558 -13.00 18.52 9.22
C THR A 558 -12.07 19.12 10.28
N ALA A 559 -11.23 18.35 10.95
CA ALA A 559 -10.24 18.86 11.90
C ALA A 559 -9.23 19.81 11.22
N GLU A 560 -8.92 19.61 9.94
CA GLU A 560 -8.09 20.55 9.17
C GLU A 560 -8.76 21.91 8.93
N LYS A 561 -10.10 21.97 8.83
CA LYS A 561 -10.86 23.22 8.60
C LYS A 561 -11.02 24.07 9.87
N VAL A 562 -11.03 23.47 11.04
CA VAL A 562 -11.20 24.17 12.35
C VAL A 562 -9.86 24.67 12.91
N GLY A 563 -8.73 24.25 12.34
CA GLY A 563 -7.36 24.54 12.80
C GLY A 563 -6.89 25.99 12.65
N THR A 564 -7.76 26.98 12.41
CA THR A 564 -7.34 28.38 12.33
C THR A 564 -7.17 29.06 13.70
N LYS A 565 -7.43 28.42 14.83
CA LYS A 565 -7.31 29.00 16.18
C LYS A 565 -6.76 28.12 17.31
N VAL A 566 -6.17 26.95 17.02
CA VAL A 566 -5.53 26.12 18.05
C VAL A 566 -4.05 25.96 17.71
N ASP A 567 -3.21 26.01 18.74
CA ASP A 567 -1.75 26.03 18.69
C ASP A 567 -1.17 25.05 17.65
N ARG A 568 -0.56 25.61 16.60
CA ARG A 568 -0.11 24.94 15.39
C ARG A 568 0.95 23.83 15.61
N ASN A 569 1.53 23.75 16.79
CA ASN A 569 2.60 22.78 17.07
C ASN A 569 2.11 21.45 17.63
N ALA A 570 0.97 21.40 18.30
CA ALA A 570 0.40 20.15 18.85
C ALA A 570 -0.40 19.33 17.81
N LEU A 571 -0.93 19.98 16.76
CA LEU A 571 -1.70 19.31 15.70
C LEU A 571 -0.83 18.89 14.50
N LYS A 572 0.35 19.48 14.30
CA LYS A 572 1.29 19.07 13.24
C LYS A 572 1.77 17.63 13.38
N ASP A 573 1.93 17.17 14.62
CA ASP A 573 2.40 15.81 14.88
C ASP A 573 1.32 14.74 14.64
N PHE A 574 0.04 15.11 14.60
CA PHE A 574 -1.08 14.19 14.35
C PHE A 574 -1.52 14.08 12.88
N VAL A 575 -1.31 15.11 12.08
CA VAL A 575 -1.77 15.17 10.67
C VAL A 575 -0.70 14.64 9.72
N ASP A 576 0.58 14.78 10.04
CA ASP A 576 1.70 14.25 9.24
C ASP A 576 1.89 12.73 9.40
N ASP A 577 1.27 12.08 10.42
CA ASP A 577 1.41 10.65 10.69
C ASP A 577 0.39 9.76 9.95
N GLU A 578 -0.66 10.32 9.32
CA GLU A 578 -1.68 9.53 8.62
C GLU A 578 -1.28 9.06 7.22
N VAL A 579 -0.20 9.57 6.67
CA VAL A 579 0.29 9.17 5.35
C VAL A 579 1.60 8.43 5.52
N CYS A 580 1.58 7.11 5.35
CA CYS A 580 2.79 6.31 5.39
C CYS A 580 3.72 6.67 4.23
N MET A 581 4.73 7.52 4.52
CA MET A 581 5.75 7.93 3.55
C MET A 581 6.65 6.76 3.08
N SER A 582 6.71 5.66 3.83
CA SER A 582 7.55 4.50 3.48
C SER A 582 6.96 3.62 2.38
N CYS A 583 5.62 3.60 2.25
CA CYS A 583 4.91 2.78 1.26
C CYS A 583 4.22 3.59 0.17
N GLN A 584 4.54 4.88 0.06
CA GLN A 584 4.08 5.76 -1.03
C GLN A 584 4.92 5.51 -2.30
N GLY A 585 5.07 4.26 -2.68
CA GLY A 585 5.78 3.90 -3.89
C GLY A 585 4.85 3.60 -5.02
#